data_277ed209c183cab179d432de0b47a126
#
_entry.id   277ed209c183cab179d432de0b47a126
#
_cell.length_a   1.000
_cell.length_b   1.000
_cell.length_c   1.000
_cell.angle_alpha   90.00
_cell.angle_beta   90.00
_cell.angle_gamma   90.00
#
_symmetry.space_group_name_H-M   'P 1'
#
loop_
_entity.id
_entity.type
_entity.pdbx_description
1 polymer ?
#
loop_
_entity_poly.entity_id
_entity_poly.type
_entity_poly.pdbx_seq_one_letter_code
_entity_poly.pdbx_strand_id
1 'polypeptide(L)'
;VESHNHPSAVEPLQGAATGVGGIVRDILAMGARPIALLNSLRFGPLENPQNRHLFHGVVSGISWYGNCIGVPDVAGEVCFDESYSGNPLVNAMCVGLVRSDNIATSSASQLDNVMLLVGAGTGRDGIHGASGLASRTFDEEVELRPTVQVGDPFLEKVLIEACLEALDT
;
A
#
# COMPACT_ATOMS: atom_id res chain seq x y z
N VAL A 1 -4.33 8.63 3.11
CA VAL A 1 -4.55 7.46 3.97
C VAL A 1 -5.30 6.40 3.19
N GLU A 2 -4.85 5.17 3.26
CA GLU A 2 -5.44 4.02 2.60
C GLU A 2 -5.63 2.87 3.59
N SER A 3 -6.70 2.08 3.43
CA SER A 3 -7.00 0.90 4.26
C SER A 3 -6.80 -0.37 3.45
N HIS A 4 -5.98 -1.29 3.95
CA HIS A 4 -5.68 -2.59 3.34
C HIS A 4 -6.01 -3.77 4.25
N ASN A 5 -7.22 -3.75 4.83
CA ASN A 5 -7.66 -4.70 5.86
C ASN A 5 -7.79 -6.13 5.31
N HIS A 6 -8.68 -6.34 4.33
CA HIS A 6 -8.97 -7.66 3.77
C HIS A 6 -7.76 -8.31 3.09
N PRO A 7 -6.96 -7.60 2.26
CA PRO A 7 -5.72 -8.17 1.74
C PRO A 7 -4.78 -8.63 2.84
N SER A 8 -4.66 -7.86 3.94
CA SER A 8 -3.81 -8.20 5.08
C SER A 8 -4.34 -9.37 5.91
N ALA A 9 -5.65 -9.60 5.92
CA ALA A 9 -6.23 -10.78 6.57
C ALA A 9 -5.92 -12.07 5.79
N VAL A 10 -5.79 -11.99 4.47
CA VAL A 10 -5.51 -13.13 3.58
C VAL A 10 -4.01 -13.41 3.47
N GLU A 11 -3.23 -12.38 3.17
CA GLU A 11 -1.77 -12.46 3.04
C GLU A 11 -1.15 -11.22 3.70
N PRO A 12 -0.83 -11.31 5.00
CA PRO A 12 -0.54 -10.11 5.80
C PRO A 12 0.70 -9.34 5.34
N LEU A 13 1.73 -10.02 4.83
CA LEU A 13 2.93 -9.35 4.36
C LEU A 13 2.63 -8.54 3.09
N GLN A 14 2.09 -9.19 2.07
CA GLN A 14 1.81 -8.52 0.78
C GLN A 14 0.64 -7.55 0.89
N GLY A 15 -0.39 -7.89 1.66
CA GLY A 15 -1.53 -7.00 1.88
C GLY A 15 -1.13 -5.67 2.51
N ALA A 16 -0.28 -5.69 3.53
CA ALA A 16 0.23 -4.48 4.16
C ALA A 16 1.26 -3.75 3.28
N ALA A 17 2.15 -4.48 2.62
CA ALA A 17 3.14 -3.93 1.70
C ALA A 17 2.49 -3.14 0.56
N THR A 18 1.46 -3.71 -0.07
CA THR A 18 0.73 -3.03 -1.15
C THR A 18 -0.13 -1.87 -0.64
N GLY A 19 -0.56 -1.88 0.61
CA GLY A 19 -1.18 -0.72 1.27
C GLY A 19 -0.22 0.47 1.35
N VAL A 20 1.03 0.22 1.73
CA VAL A 20 2.09 1.25 1.72
C VAL A 20 2.35 1.73 0.29
N GLY A 21 2.53 0.80 -0.66
CA GLY A 21 2.77 1.15 -2.06
C GLY A 21 1.64 1.96 -2.67
N GLY A 22 0.38 1.61 -2.40
CA GLY A 22 -0.80 2.34 -2.90
C GLY A 22 -0.81 3.79 -2.44
N ILE A 23 -0.64 4.04 -1.14
CA ILE A 23 -0.68 5.41 -0.62
C ILE A 23 0.55 6.25 -1.04
N VAL A 24 1.69 5.61 -1.24
CA VAL A 24 2.88 6.29 -1.78
C VAL A 24 2.63 6.72 -3.23
N ARG A 25 1.99 5.88 -4.04
CA ARG A 25 1.61 6.25 -5.43
C ARG A 25 0.62 7.40 -5.49
N ASP A 26 -0.32 7.50 -4.54
CA ASP A 26 -1.24 8.65 -4.47
C ASP A 26 -0.49 9.96 -4.23
N ILE A 27 0.52 9.95 -3.36
CA ILE A 27 1.40 11.09 -3.12
C ILE A 27 2.20 11.44 -4.38
N LEU A 28 2.76 10.43 -5.03
CA LEU A 28 3.52 10.59 -6.27
C LEU A 28 2.66 11.14 -7.42
N ALA A 29 1.40 10.72 -7.52
CA ALA A 29 0.46 11.20 -8.53
C ALA A 29 0.18 12.71 -8.45
N MET A 30 0.41 13.31 -7.30
CA MET A 30 0.35 14.77 -7.09
C MET A 30 1.67 15.49 -7.35
N GLY A 31 2.72 14.78 -7.79
CA GLY A 31 4.07 15.32 -7.93
C GLY A 31 4.79 15.52 -6.60
N ALA A 32 4.26 14.97 -5.51
CA ALA A 32 4.86 15.13 -4.19
C ALA A 32 5.89 14.03 -3.91
N ARG A 33 7.01 14.40 -3.29
CA ARG A 33 8.01 13.44 -2.81
C ARG A 33 7.55 12.84 -1.48
N PRO A 34 7.38 11.53 -1.36
CA PRO A 34 7.06 10.88 -0.10
C PRO A 34 8.23 11.04 0.89
N ILE A 35 7.94 11.42 2.13
CA ILE A 35 8.95 11.72 3.16
C ILE A 35 8.72 10.98 4.47
N ALA A 36 7.50 10.54 4.75
CA ALA A 36 7.18 9.84 5.99
C ALA A 36 5.97 8.93 5.82
N LEU A 37 6.02 7.79 6.51
CA LEU A 37 4.91 6.87 6.69
C LEU A 37 4.40 6.93 8.13
N LEU A 38 3.12 6.71 8.31
CA LEU A 38 2.46 6.54 9.59
C LEU A 38 1.41 5.44 9.44
N ASN A 39 1.17 4.69 10.52
CA ASN A 39 0.22 3.59 10.46
C ASN A 39 -0.74 3.61 11.65
N SER A 40 -1.99 3.23 11.42
CA SER A 40 -2.97 2.96 12.46
C SER A 40 -3.43 1.53 12.33
N LEU A 41 -3.03 0.69 13.28
CA LEU A 41 -3.17 -0.76 13.20
C LEU A 41 -4.04 -1.29 14.32
N ARG A 42 -4.92 -2.25 14.01
CA ARG A 42 -5.78 -2.92 14.98
C ARG A 42 -5.70 -4.42 14.75
N PHE A 43 -5.51 -5.17 15.82
CA PHE A 43 -5.43 -6.64 15.80
C PHE A 43 -6.21 -7.25 16.96
N GLY A 44 -6.55 -8.52 16.83
CA GLY A 44 -6.98 -9.31 17.98
C GLY A 44 -5.85 -9.56 18.97
N PRO A 45 -6.17 -10.08 20.18
CA PRO A 45 -5.18 -10.40 21.21
C PRO A 45 -4.07 -11.33 20.71
N LEU A 46 -2.82 -11.03 21.11
CA LEU A 46 -1.64 -11.75 20.62
C LEU A 46 -1.45 -13.14 21.25
N GLU A 47 -2.25 -13.51 22.24
CA GLU A 47 -2.33 -14.87 22.78
C GLU A 47 -2.79 -15.86 21.71
N ASN A 48 -3.63 -15.41 20.79
CA ASN A 48 -4.06 -16.20 19.64
C ASN A 48 -2.93 -16.28 18.59
N PRO A 49 -2.48 -17.49 18.20
CA PRO A 49 -1.41 -17.66 17.20
C PRO A 49 -1.72 -17.05 15.85
N GLN A 50 -3.00 -17.05 15.42
CA GLN A 50 -3.42 -16.44 14.17
C GLN A 50 -3.25 -14.92 14.20
N ASN A 51 -3.66 -14.28 15.29
CA ASN A 51 -3.48 -12.83 15.46
C ASN A 51 -2.01 -12.43 15.47
N ARG A 52 -1.14 -13.25 16.13
CA ARG A 52 0.31 -13.06 16.06
C ARG A 52 0.86 -13.17 14.65
N HIS A 53 0.39 -14.13 13.87
CA HIS A 53 0.80 -14.30 12.48
C HIS A 53 0.42 -13.06 11.65
N LEU A 54 -0.82 -12.58 11.79
CA LEU A 54 -1.30 -11.38 11.11
C LEU A 54 -0.48 -10.15 11.52
N PHE A 55 -0.28 -9.93 12.81
CA PHE A 55 0.51 -8.81 13.32
C PHE A 55 1.94 -8.83 12.79
N HIS A 56 2.62 -9.97 12.89
CA HIS A 56 3.99 -10.09 12.41
C HIS A 56 4.11 -9.87 10.90
N GLY A 57 3.20 -10.45 10.11
CA GLY A 57 3.20 -10.29 8.67
C GLY A 57 2.95 -8.85 8.24
N VAL A 58 1.97 -8.17 8.84
CA VAL A 58 1.65 -6.76 8.55
C VAL A 58 2.83 -5.85 8.88
N VAL A 59 3.40 -5.97 10.08
CA VAL A 59 4.57 -5.16 10.48
C VAL A 59 5.76 -5.42 9.56
N SER A 60 5.99 -6.69 9.19
CA SER A 60 7.06 -7.05 8.25
C SER A 60 6.84 -6.45 6.86
N GLY A 61 5.61 -6.47 6.35
CA GLY A 61 5.27 -5.91 5.05
C GLY A 61 5.47 -4.38 5.00
N ILE A 62 5.00 -3.66 6.01
CA ILE A 62 5.21 -2.21 6.14
C ILE A 62 6.70 -1.89 6.21
N SER A 63 7.43 -2.57 7.09
CA SER A 63 8.86 -2.37 7.28
C SER A 63 9.66 -2.66 6.01
N TRP A 64 9.38 -3.79 5.36
CA TRP A 64 10.05 -4.16 4.12
C TRP A 64 9.84 -3.11 3.02
N TYR A 65 8.58 -2.70 2.82
CA TYR A 65 8.26 -1.74 1.77
C TYR A 65 8.88 -0.37 2.04
N GLY A 66 8.67 0.19 3.23
CA GLY A 66 9.22 1.48 3.63
C GLY A 66 10.74 1.55 3.53
N ASN A 67 11.44 0.49 3.98
CA ASN A 67 12.89 0.41 3.88
C ASN A 67 13.38 0.35 2.43
N CYS A 68 12.74 -0.41 1.56
CA CYS A 68 13.14 -0.50 0.16
C CYS A 68 12.96 0.82 -0.59
N ILE A 69 11.87 1.54 -0.36
CA ILE A 69 11.64 2.85 -1.00
C ILE A 69 12.41 3.99 -0.30
N GLY A 70 12.97 3.75 0.89
CA GLY A 70 13.72 4.73 1.66
C GLY A 70 12.86 5.80 2.33
N VAL A 71 11.60 5.47 2.66
CA VAL A 71 10.67 6.35 3.37
C VAL A 71 10.46 5.82 4.78
N PRO A 72 10.87 6.58 5.83
CA PRO A 72 10.79 6.12 7.21
C PRO A 72 9.35 6.08 7.72
N ASP A 73 9.03 5.07 8.50
CA ASP A 73 7.83 5.02 9.35
C ASP A 73 8.12 5.76 10.64
N VAL A 74 7.53 6.93 10.83
CA VAL A 74 7.91 7.87 11.90
C VAL A 74 6.95 7.90 13.07
N ALA A 75 5.72 7.43 12.89
CA ALA A 75 4.71 7.42 13.93
C ALA A 75 3.56 6.47 13.60
N GLY A 76 2.69 6.26 14.56
CA GLY A 76 1.49 5.45 14.41
C GLY A 76 0.93 5.00 15.75
N GLU A 77 -0.02 4.10 15.67
CA GLU A 77 -0.61 3.48 16.84
C GLU A 77 -0.93 2.00 16.55
N VAL A 78 -0.86 1.19 17.58
CA VAL A 78 -1.30 -0.20 17.54
C VAL A 78 -2.24 -0.46 18.72
N CYS A 79 -3.40 -1.04 18.44
CA CYS A 79 -4.34 -1.45 19.48
C CYS A 79 -4.73 -2.91 19.29
N PHE A 80 -5.04 -3.57 20.40
CA PHE A 80 -5.47 -4.96 20.42
C PHE A 80 -6.86 -5.07 21.07
N ASP A 81 -7.79 -5.68 20.36
CA ASP A 81 -9.15 -5.94 20.86
C ASP A 81 -9.73 -7.17 20.15
N GLU A 82 -10.52 -7.96 20.85
CA GLU A 82 -11.08 -9.23 20.34
C GLU A 82 -11.90 -9.04 19.06
N SER A 83 -12.53 -7.89 18.89
CA SER A 83 -13.32 -7.56 17.69
C SER A 83 -12.52 -7.56 16.39
N TYR A 84 -11.20 -7.49 16.47
CA TYR A 84 -10.31 -7.53 15.30
C TYR A 84 -9.64 -8.90 15.06
N SER A 85 -10.08 -9.92 15.81
CA SER A 85 -9.53 -11.27 15.62
C SER A 85 -9.82 -11.80 14.22
N GLY A 86 -8.76 -12.22 13.52
CA GLY A 86 -8.83 -12.76 12.16
C GLY A 86 -9.04 -11.73 11.05
N ASN A 87 -9.48 -10.50 11.35
CA ASN A 87 -9.65 -9.45 10.36
C ASN A 87 -9.10 -8.10 10.89
N PRO A 88 -7.80 -7.87 10.73
CA PRO A 88 -7.14 -6.68 11.28
C PRO A 88 -7.55 -5.41 10.53
N LEU A 89 -7.46 -4.25 11.19
CA LEU A 89 -7.43 -2.97 10.50
C LEU A 89 -5.99 -2.58 10.22
N VAL A 90 -5.72 -2.31 8.95
CA VAL A 90 -4.39 -1.90 8.47
C VAL A 90 -4.57 -0.62 7.66
N ASN A 91 -4.32 0.51 8.31
CA ASN A 91 -4.39 1.81 7.68
C ASN A 91 -2.98 2.36 7.53
N ALA A 92 -2.59 2.65 6.30
CA ALA A 92 -1.34 3.29 5.96
C ALA A 92 -1.57 4.76 5.57
N MET A 93 -0.72 5.63 6.05
CA MET A 93 -0.69 7.03 5.69
C MET A 93 0.70 7.38 5.16
N CYS A 94 0.75 8.16 4.09
CA CYS A 94 1.98 8.75 3.60
C CYS A 94 1.87 10.27 3.62
N VAL A 95 2.96 10.92 4.02
CA VAL A 95 3.13 12.37 3.92
C VAL A 95 4.14 12.65 2.83
N GLY A 96 3.78 13.56 1.92
CA GLY A 96 4.68 14.01 0.86
C GLY A 96 4.86 15.52 0.87
N LEU A 97 5.93 15.99 0.25
CA LEU A 97 6.21 17.40 0.04
C LEU A 97 6.20 17.72 -1.45
N VAL A 98 5.52 18.81 -1.78
CA VAL A 98 5.50 19.39 -3.12
C VAL A 98 5.49 20.92 -3.00
N ARG A 99 6.06 21.60 -3.95
CA ARG A 99 5.91 23.04 -4.06
C ARG A 99 4.49 23.38 -4.47
N SER A 100 3.90 24.42 -3.86
CA SER A 100 2.51 24.80 -4.13
C SER A 100 2.25 25.22 -5.58
N ASP A 101 3.30 25.63 -6.28
CA ASP A 101 3.29 26.03 -7.68
C ASP A 101 3.59 24.87 -8.65
N ASN A 102 3.86 23.67 -8.14
CA ASN A 102 4.24 22.48 -8.93
C ASN A 102 3.39 21.24 -8.63
N ILE A 103 2.14 21.45 -8.24
CA ILE A 103 1.22 20.33 -8.00
C ILE A 103 0.78 19.74 -9.34
N ALA A 104 1.11 18.47 -9.56
CA ALA A 104 0.67 17.74 -10.75
C ALA A 104 -0.84 17.45 -10.69
N THR A 105 -1.50 17.59 -11.83
CA THR A 105 -2.92 17.25 -12.00
C THR A 105 -3.07 16.23 -13.11
N SER A 106 -3.96 15.26 -12.94
CA SER A 106 -4.26 14.23 -13.95
C SER A 106 -5.16 14.80 -15.07
N SER A 107 -4.66 15.76 -15.86
CA SER A 107 -5.39 16.32 -16.98
C SER A 107 -4.60 16.23 -18.28
N ALA A 108 -5.14 15.56 -19.28
CA ALA A 108 -4.64 15.60 -20.65
C ALA A 108 -5.27 16.80 -21.37
N SER A 109 -4.72 18.00 -21.18
CA SER A 109 -5.32 19.26 -21.62
C SER A 109 -4.99 19.67 -23.05
N GLN A 110 -4.02 19.01 -23.69
CA GLN A 110 -3.56 19.36 -25.03
C GLN A 110 -3.64 18.18 -25.99
N LEU A 111 -4.00 18.48 -27.24
CA LEU A 111 -3.87 17.53 -28.34
C LEU A 111 -2.38 17.22 -28.55
N ASP A 112 -2.08 15.99 -28.92
CA ASP A 112 -0.71 15.48 -29.17
C ASP A 112 0.17 15.25 -27.93
N ASN A 113 -0.40 15.36 -26.72
CA ASN A 113 0.33 14.91 -25.52
C ASN A 113 0.62 13.41 -25.57
N VAL A 114 1.87 13.06 -25.24
CA VAL A 114 2.30 11.66 -25.18
C VAL A 114 1.88 11.08 -23.82
N MET A 115 1.20 9.95 -23.85
CA MET A 115 0.91 9.16 -22.64
C MET A 115 1.93 8.04 -22.50
N LEU A 116 2.53 7.94 -21.32
CA LEU A 116 3.47 6.89 -20.97
C LEU A 116 2.84 5.96 -19.94
N LEU A 117 2.84 4.66 -20.22
CA LEU A 117 2.52 3.64 -19.24
C LEU A 117 3.83 3.17 -18.60
N VAL A 118 3.98 3.44 -17.32
CA VAL A 118 5.18 3.05 -16.54
C VAL A 118 4.82 2.05 -15.47
N GLY A 119 5.67 1.06 -15.24
CA GLY A 119 5.45 0.02 -14.25
C GLY A 119 6.06 -1.31 -14.63
N ALA A 120 5.78 -2.34 -13.83
CA ALA A 120 6.19 -3.71 -14.08
C ALA A 120 5.30 -4.41 -15.10
N GLY A 121 5.82 -5.46 -15.72
CA GLY A 121 4.98 -6.47 -16.37
C GLY A 121 4.12 -7.16 -15.31
N THR A 122 2.79 -7.12 -15.48
CA THR A 122 1.86 -7.71 -14.50
C THR A 122 1.49 -9.13 -14.88
N GLY A 123 1.38 -10.00 -13.86
CA GLY A 123 0.77 -11.32 -13.96
C GLY A 123 -0.76 -11.28 -13.79
N ARG A 124 -1.31 -12.39 -13.32
CA ARG A 124 -2.73 -12.50 -13.01
C ARG A 124 -3.06 -12.31 -11.54
N ASP A 125 -2.03 -12.20 -10.68
CA ASP A 125 -2.21 -11.96 -9.25
C ASP A 125 -2.75 -10.56 -9.02
N GLY A 126 -3.62 -10.43 -8.02
CA GLY A 126 -4.20 -9.15 -7.65
C GLY A 126 -5.29 -8.62 -8.57
N ILE A 127 -5.79 -9.43 -9.51
CA ILE A 127 -6.98 -9.07 -10.29
C ILE A 127 -8.15 -8.85 -9.32
N HIS A 128 -8.81 -7.69 -9.42
CA HIS A 128 -9.80 -7.14 -8.49
C HIS A 128 -9.22 -6.54 -7.21
N GLY A 129 -7.99 -6.87 -6.80
CA GLY A 129 -7.30 -6.26 -5.67
C GLY A 129 -8.12 -6.16 -4.37
N ALA A 130 -7.87 -5.12 -3.58
CA ALA A 130 -8.56 -4.89 -2.32
C ALA A 130 -10.09 -4.75 -2.45
N SER A 131 -10.57 -4.15 -3.53
CA SER A 131 -12.01 -3.96 -3.78
C SER A 131 -12.73 -5.30 -3.99
N GLY A 132 -12.12 -6.24 -4.70
CA GLY A 132 -12.66 -7.58 -4.90
C GLY A 132 -12.73 -8.39 -3.61
N LEU A 133 -11.73 -8.25 -2.75
CA LEU A 133 -11.71 -8.91 -1.44
C LEU A 133 -12.72 -8.29 -0.47
N ALA A 134 -12.87 -6.97 -0.47
CA ALA A 134 -13.82 -6.27 0.39
C ALA A 134 -15.28 -6.63 0.13
N SER A 135 -15.59 -7.12 -1.08
CA SER A 135 -16.95 -7.50 -1.49
C SER A 135 -17.27 -8.99 -1.25
N ARG A 136 -16.33 -9.76 -0.68
CA ARG A 136 -16.49 -11.20 -0.46
C ARG A 136 -16.60 -11.53 1.02
N THR A 137 -17.39 -12.54 1.32
CA THR A 137 -17.30 -13.27 2.59
C THR A 137 -16.12 -14.24 2.53
N PHE A 138 -15.41 -14.40 3.64
CA PHE A 138 -14.32 -15.38 3.76
C PHE A 138 -14.92 -16.79 3.95
N ASP A 139 -15.46 -17.38 2.89
CA ASP A 139 -15.90 -18.78 2.91
C ASP A 139 -14.69 -19.69 2.78
N GLU A 140 -14.66 -20.76 3.56
CA GLU A 140 -13.49 -21.63 3.80
C GLU A 140 -12.97 -22.39 2.55
N GLU A 141 -13.67 -22.36 1.41
CA GLU A 141 -13.36 -23.18 0.23
C GLU A 141 -12.65 -22.46 -0.91
N VAL A 142 -12.43 -21.14 -0.82
CA VAL A 142 -11.81 -20.39 -1.91
C VAL A 142 -10.40 -19.94 -1.53
N GLU A 143 -9.41 -20.37 -2.30
CA GLU A 143 -8.05 -19.84 -2.17
C GLU A 143 -8.04 -18.36 -2.60
N LEU A 144 -7.99 -17.47 -1.61
CA LEU A 144 -8.03 -16.00 -1.82
C LEU A 144 -6.66 -15.37 -2.07
N ARG A 145 -5.57 -16.10 -1.80
CA ARG A 145 -4.19 -15.59 -1.96
C ARG A 145 -3.89 -15.00 -3.33
N PRO A 146 -4.31 -15.62 -4.45
CA PRO A 146 -4.04 -15.04 -5.77
C PRO A 146 -4.76 -13.72 -6.05
N THR A 147 -5.74 -13.34 -5.22
CA THR A 147 -6.40 -12.03 -5.34
C THR A 147 -5.66 -10.90 -4.63
N VAL A 148 -4.68 -11.22 -3.79
CA VAL A 148 -3.81 -10.22 -3.16
C VAL A 148 -2.74 -9.78 -4.15
N GLN A 149 -2.57 -8.47 -4.28
CA GLN A 149 -1.50 -7.91 -5.11
C GLN A 149 -0.14 -8.19 -4.49
N VAL A 150 0.86 -8.37 -5.34
CA VAL A 150 2.26 -8.49 -4.94
C VAL A 150 2.94 -7.14 -5.14
N GLY A 151 3.51 -6.59 -4.08
CA GLY A 151 4.21 -5.31 -4.13
C GLY A 151 5.64 -5.48 -4.65
N ASP A 152 6.09 -4.51 -5.46
CA ASP A 152 7.49 -4.40 -5.89
C ASP A 152 8.05 -3.05 -5.43
N PRO A 153 8.56 -2.97 -4.18
CA PRO A 153 9.08 -1.71 -3.64
C PRO A 153 10.37 -1.25 -4.33
N PHE A 154 11.15 -2.17 -4.90
CA PHE A 154 12.34 -1.78 -5.65
C PHE A 154 11.97 -1.00 -6.91
N LEU A 155 11.05 -1.54 -7.70
CA LEU A 155 10.56 -0.84 -8.88
C LEU A 155 9.87 0.46 -8.51
N GLU A 156 9.06 0.47 -7.47
CA GLU A 156 8.39 1.71 -7.01
C GLU A 156 9.40 2.78 -6.61
N LYS A 157 10.52 2.41 -5.96
CA LYS A 157 11.61 3.35 -5.69
C LYS A 157 12.17 3.97 -6.97
N VAL A 158 12.41 3.17 -7.99
CA VAL A 158 12.89 3.67 -9.29
C VAL A 158 11.86 4.60 -9.94
N LEU A 159 10.57 4.24 -9.87
CA LEU A 159 9.49 5.06 -10.42
C LEU A 159 9.33 6.39 -9.68
N ILE A 160 9.49 6.41 -8.35
CA ILE A 160 9.45 7.66 -7.56
C ILE A 160 10.50 8.64 -8.09
N GLU A 161 11.74 8.21 -8.25
CA GLU A 161 12.81 9.08 -8.71
C GLU A 161 12.60 9.53 -10.16
N ALA A 162 12.29 8.58 -11.07
CA ALA A 162 12.10 8.89 -12.48
C ALA A 162 10.90 9.80 -12.74
N CYS A 163 9.77 9.58 -12.07
CA CYS A 163 8.57 10.40 -12.28
C CYS A 163 8.75 11.81 -11.71
N LEU A 164 9.38 11.95 -10.53
CA LEU A 164 9.64 13.28 -9.96
C LEU A 164 10.62 14.07 -10.82
N GLU A 165 11.68 13.44 -11.32
CA GLU A 165 12.62 14.08 -12.24
C GLU A 165 11.94 14.52 -13.55
N ALA A 166 11.04 13.68 -14.09
CA ALA A 166 10.29 14.03 -15.30
C ALA A 166 9.28 15.18 -15.11
N LEU A 167 8.79 15.39 -13.88
CA LEU A 167 7.89 16.51 -13.57
C LEU A 167 8.63 17.85 -13.37
N ASP A 168 9.93 17.80 -13.09
CA ASP A 168 10.77 18.99 -12.88
C ASP A 168 11.33 19.57 -14.20
N THR A 169 11.11 18.87 -15.36
CA THR A 169 11.58 19.29 -16.69
C THR A 169 10.46 19.96 -17.49
#